data_bf1ba0e84f7f0db29e27a1d10310135d
#
_entry.id   bf1ba0e84f7f0db29e27a1d10310135d
#
_cell.length_a   1.000
_cell.length_b   1.000
_cell.length_c   1.000
_cell.angle_alpha   90.00
_cell.angle_beta   90.00
_cell.angle_gamma   90.00
#
_symmetry.space_group_name_H-M   'P 1'
#
loop_
_entity.id
_entity.type
_entity.pdbx_description
1 polymer ?
#
loop_
_entity_poly.entity_id
_entity_poly.type
_entity_poly.pdbx_seq_one_letter_code
_entity_poly.pdbx_strand_id
1 'polypeptide(L)'
;RRTKSTESNTPIVLSSQADERGLLSILLARLSKIDADVICGHNVAGFDVDVLLNRLRENKVAHWSRIGRLKRTRFPNLSGGNQGSFGGGASIGALSCMSGRLLADTYLSARDLLKEVSYTLTNLLKTQFDVNRAEIPQQDVPLQFNSTQTLWQLTKNSQTDAFYSLWLMLHLQALPLTRQLSNIAGNTWSKTLGHTRAQRVEFLFLHEFHKRKYMVPDRLSAKEKRRVQAAEQKNGNGDKDVDDKKGPQYSGGL
;
A
#
# COMPACT_ATOMS: atom_id res chain seq x y z
N ARG A 1 -36.77 -8.04 -19.45
CA ARG A 1 -37.30 -8.44 -18.14
C ARG A 1 -36.50 -7.72 -17.06
N ARG A 2 -37.08 -6.69 -16.41
CA ARG A 2 -36.50 -6.01 -15.26
C ARG A 2 -36.55 -6.99 -14.08
N THR A 3 -35.41 -7.44 -13.61
CA THR A 3 -35.27 -8.12 -12.32
C THR A 3 -35.46 -7.08 -11.23
N LYS A 4 -36.54 -7.20 -10.46
CA LYS A 4 -36.72 -6.47 -9.21
C LYS A 4 -35.57 -6.85 -8.27
N SER A 5 -34.73 -5.88 -7.93
CA SER A 5 -33.76 -6.00 -6.86
C SER A 5 -34.53 -6.17 -5.55
N THR A 6 -34.53 -7.35 -5.00
CA THR A 6 -34.90 -7.60 -3.60
C THR A 6 -33.82 -6.94 -2.75
N GLU A 7 -34.10 -5.72 -2.28
CA GLU A 7 -33.33 -5.11 -1.19
C GLU A 7 -33.39 -6.06 0.00
N SER A 8 -32.28 -6.73 0.30
CA SER A 8 -32.14 -7.51 1.51
C SER A 8 -32.17 -6.53 2.70
N ASN A 9 -33.33 -6.43 3.33
CA ASN A 9 -33.60 -5.57 4.48
C ASN A 9 -32.93 -6.18 5.74
N THR A 10 -31.64 -6.48 5.67
CA THR A 10 -30.86 -6.87 6.85
C THR A 10 -30.56 -5.64 7.68
N PRO A 11 -31.03 -5.57 8.93
CA PRO A 11 -30.79 -4.41 9.78
C PRO A 11 -29.27 -4.22 9.98
N ILE A 12 -28.78 -3.03 9.70
CA ILE A 12 -27.39 -2.66 9.98
C ILE A 12 -27.26 -2.50 11.49
N VAL A 13 -26.54 -3.42 12.13
CA VAL A 13 -26.28 -3.38 13.57
C VAL A 13 -24.99 -2.62 13.82
N LEU A 14 -25.10 -1.46 14.43
CA LEU A 14 -23.97 -0.72 14.99
C LEU A 14 -23.66 -1.26 16.39
N SER A 15 -22.44 -1.73 16.58
CA SER A 15 -21.92 -2.07 17.90
C SER A 15 -20.88 -1.04 18.33
N SER A 16 -21.09 -0.41 19.47
CA SER A 16 -20.13 0.49 20.10
C SER A 16 -19.30 -0.26 21.14
N GLN A 17 -18.09 0.23 21.38
CA GLN A 17 -17.20 -0.25 22.43
C GLN A 17 -16.90 0.89 23.40
N ALA A 18 -16.68 0.56 24.67
CA ALA A 18 -16.40 1.57 25.69
C ALA A 18 -15.02 2.22 25.50
N ASP A 19 -14.06 1.45 24.98
CA ASP A 19 -12.68 1.87 24.79
C ASP A 19 -12.14 1.50 23.40
N GLU A 20 -11.15 2.25 22.95
CA GLU A 20 -10.51 2.06 21.65
C GLU A 20 -9.81 0.71 21.55
N ARG A 21 -9.22 0.23 22.66
CA ARG A 21 -8.57 -1.09 22.68
C ARG A 21 -9.54 -2.22 22.38
N GLY A 22 -10.74 -2.16 22.94
CA GLY A 22 -11.83 -3.10 22.66
C GLY A 22 -12.24 -3.05 21.19
N LEU A 23 -12.42 -1.85 20.64
CA LEU A 23 -12.76 -1.63 19.23
C LEU A 23 -11.71 -2.23 18.29
N LEU A 24 -10.43 -1.96 18.52
CA LEU A 24 -9.33 -2.48 17.72
C LEU A 24 -9.22 -4.01 17.81
N SER A 25 -9.45 -4.57 19.00
CA SER A 25 -9.44 -6.03 19.20
C SER A 25 -10.57 -6.72 18.42
N ILE A 26 -11.77 -6.14 18.41
CA ILE A 26 -12.90 -6.64 17.62
C ILE A 26 -12.65 -6.50 16.12
N LEU A 27 -12.07 -5.38 15.67
CA LEU A 27 -11.68 -5.19 14.28
C LEU A 27 -10.76 -6.33 13.81
N LEU A 28 -9.70 -6.61 14.56
CA LEU A 28 -8.77 -7.70 14.23
C LEU A 28 -9.42 -9.08 14.28
N ALA A 29 -10.31 -9.32 15.25
CA ALA A 29 -11.05 -10.57 15.34
C ALA A 29 -11.98 -10.78 14.14
N ARG A 30 -12.70 -9.73 13.74
CA ARG A 30 -13.56 -9.76 12.54
C ARG A 30 -12.75 -9.95 11.26
N LEU A 31 -11.63 -9.22 11.11
CA LEU A 31 -10.74 -9.35 9.96
C LEU A 31 -10.18 -10.78 9.85
N SER A 32 -9.81 -11.37 10.98
CA SER A 32 -9.35 -12.77 11.05
C SER A 32 -10.46 -13.78 10.74
N LYS A 33 -11.70 -13.49 11.14
CA LYS A 33 -12.87 -14.35 10.86
C LYS A 33 -13.30 -14.30 9.39
N ILE A 34 -13.29 -13.11 8.78
CA ILE A 34 -13.63 -12.91 7.36
C ILE A 34 -12.53 -13.50 6.48
N ASP A 35 -11.29 -13.37 6.93
CA ASP A 35 -10.07 -13.83 6.25
C ASP A 35 -9.96 -13.43 4.78
N ALA A 36 -10.26 -12.17 4.49
CA ALA A 36 -10.18 -11.62 3.14
C ALA A 36 -8.76 -11.74 2.56
N ASP A 37 -8.64 -12.14 1.29
CA ASP A 37 -7.36 -12.25 0.57
C ASP A 37 -6.84 -10.90 0.11
N VAL A 38 -7.74 -9.98 -0.20
CA VAL A 38 -7.44 -8.64 -0.67
C VAL A 38 -8.07 -7.61 0.26
N ILE A 39 -7.27 -6.66 0.70
CA ILE A 39 -7.73 -5.45 1.38
C ILE A 39 -7.54 -4.30 0.39
N CYS A 40 -8.62 -3.59 0.12
CA CYS A 40 -8.55 -2.42 -0.74
C CYS A 40 -9.00 -1.15 -0.01
N GLY A 41 -8.47 -0.03 -0.48
CA GLY A 41 -8.84 1.29 0.00
C GLY A 41 -8.19 2.37 -0.85
N HIS A 42 -8.50 3.61 -0.56
CA HIS A 42 -7.93 4.75 -1.23
C HIS A 42 -6.84 5.38 -0.36
N ASN A 43 -5.59 5.36 -0.83
CA ASN A 43 -4.40 5.74 -0.06
C ASN A 43 -4.20 4.91 1.23
N VAL A 44 -4.73 3.71 1.23
CA VAL A 44 -4.72 2.81 2.40
C VAL A 44 -3.30 2.42 2.81
N ALA A 45 -2.41 2.25 1.86
CA ALA A 45 -1.00 1.93 2.10
C ALA A 45 -0.22 3.12 2.68
N GLY A 46 -0.56 4.34 2.26
CA GLY A 46 0.14 5.56 2.66
C GLY A 46 -0.36 6.16 3.98
N PHE A 47 -1.57 5.84 4.40
CA PHE A 47 -2.18 6.48 5.57
C PHE A 47 -2.85 5.50 6.53
N ASP A 48 -3.90 4.77 6.10
CA ASP A 48 -4.77 4.03 7.01
C ASP A 48 -4.03 2.92 7.76
N VAL A 49 -3.17 2.17 7.08
CA VAL A 49 -2.40 1.06 7.69
C VAL A 49 -1.42 1.60 8.73
N ASP A 50 -0.75 2.71 8.43
CA ASP A 50 0.20 3.34 9.36
C ASP A 50 -0.51 3.86 10.62
N VAL A 51 -1.63 4.57 10.45
CA VAL A 51 -2.46 5.05 11.57
C VAL A 51 -2.95 3.88 12.41
N LEU A 52 -3.52 2.85 11.77
CA LEU A 52 -4.03 1.67 12.46
C LEU A 52 -2.93 0.95 13.27
N LEU A 53 -1.75 0.74 12.69
CA LEU A 53 -0.62 0.12 13.38
C LEU A 53 -0.13 0.96 14.56
N ASN A 54 -0.04 2.29 14.41
CA ASN A 54 0.33 3.18 15.52
C ASN A 54 -0.69 3.09 16.66
N ARG A 55 -1.99 3.13 16.36
CA ARG A 55 -3.05 3.01 17.38
C ARG A 55 -3.03 1.63 18.06
N LEU A 56 -2.79 0.54 17.30
CA LEU A 56 -2.62 -0.80 17.87
C LEU A 56 -1.44 -0.88 18.85
N ARG A 57 -0.34 -0.19 18.56
CA ARG A 57 0.84 -0.12 19.42
C ARG A 57 0.55 0.69 20.69
N GLU A 58 -0.01 1.89 20.57
CA GLU A 58 -0.35 2.77 21.68
C GLU A 58 -1.31 2.10 22.66
N ASN A 59 -2.33 1.44 22.15
CA ASN A 59 -3.31 0.71 22.95
C ASN A 59 -2.82 -0.67 23.42
N LYS A 60 -1.57 -1.06 23.15
CA LYS A 60 -0.95 -2.34 23.55
C LYS A 60 -1.82 -3.55 23.20
N VAL A 61 -2.37 -3.57 21.98
CA VAL A 61 -3.21 -4.68 21.52
C VAL A 61 -2.34 -5.91 21.24
N ALA A 62 -2.59 -7.00 21.96
CA ALA A 62 -1.73 -8.20 21.94
C ALA A 62 -1.64 -8.88 20.57
N HIS A 63 -2.72 -8.84 19.79
CA HIS A 63 -2.83 -9.58 18.53
C HIS A 63 -2.73 -8.66 17.28
N TRP A 64 -1.97 -7.59 17.36
CA TRP A 64 -1.80 -6.62 16.29
C TRP A 64 -1.37 -7.26 14.94
N SER A 65 -0.58 -8.34 14.97
CA SER A 65 -0.12 -9.02 13.75
C SER A 65 -1.22 -9.76 12.98
N ARG A 66 -2.43 -9.91 13.54
CA ARG A 66 -3.60 -10.48 12.84
C ARG A 66 -4.15 -9.58 11.73
N ILE A 67 -3.65 -8.37 11.60
CA ILE A 67 -3.93 -7.52 10.42
C ILE A 67 -3.46 -8.23 9.13
N GLY A 68 -2.33 -8.94 9.18
CA GLY A 68 -1.89 -9.88 8.15
C GLY A 68 -2.28 -11.33 8.50
N ARG A 69 -1.69 -12.28 7.79
CA ARG A 69 -1.83 -13.72 8.06
C ARG A 69 -0.61 -14.32 8.76
N LEU A 70 0.53 -13.62 8.73
CA LEU A 70 1.74 -14.10 9.39
C LEU A 70 1.82 -13.58 10.82
N LYS A 71 1.99 -14.51 11.77
CA LYS A 71 2.23 -14.16 13.18
C LYS A 71 3.61 -13.51 13.33
N ARG A 72 3.66 -12.33 13.94
CA ARG A 72 4.89 -11.58 14.20
C ARG A 72 5.02 -11.29 15.68
N THR A 73 6.22 -11.42 16.19
CA THR A 73 6.55 -11.13 17.60
C THR A 73 7.08 -9.71 17.78
N ARG A 74 7.81 -9.20 16.79
CA ARG A 74 8.37 -7.85 16.83
C ARG A 74 7.50 -6.89 16.05
N PHE A 75 7.16 -5.77 16.68
CA PHE A 75 6.47 -4.68 16.01
C PHE A 75 7.41 -4.03 14.98
N PRO A 76 6.94 -3.70 13.76
CA PRO A 76 7.78 -3.08 12.75
C PRO A 76 8.17 -1.67 13.16
N ASN A 77 9.32 -1.21 12.67
CA ASN A 77 9.69 0.17 12.80
C ASN A 77 8.90 1.00 11.78
N LEU A 78 7.98 1.83 12.27
CA LEU A 78 7.16 2.73 11.45
C LEU A 78 7.83 4.11 11.28
N SER A 79 8.89 4.38 12.06
CA SER A 79 9.62 5.64 12.05
C SER A 79 10.61 5.70 10.89
N GLY A 80 10.16 5.81 9.67
CA GLY A 80 11.02 5.81 8.51
C GLY A 80 10.47 6.56 7.31
N GLY A 81 9.80 7.66 7.55
CA GLY A 81 9.14 8.46 6.52
C GLY A 81 10.03 9.08 5.43
N ASN A 82 11.37 8.87 5.44
CA ASN A 82 12.25 9.46 4.44
C ASN A 82 13.25 8.51 3.75
N GLN A 83 13.35 7.25 4.13
CA GLN A 83 14.27 6.32 3.47
C GLN A 83 13.57 5.00 3.08
N GLY A 84 12.75 5.05 2.06
CA GLY A 84 12.12 3.86 1.52
C GLY A 84 10.63 3.97 1.31
N SER A 85 10.15 5.17 1.04
CA SER A 85 8.78 5.37 0.59
C SER A 85 8.59 4.69 -0.77
N PHE A 86 8.02 3.53 -0.73
CA PHE A 86 7.61 2.82 -1.93
C PHE A 86 6.45 3.57 -2.57
N GLY A 87 6.71 4.22 -3.68
CA GLY A 87 5.72 4.69 -4.67
C GLY A 87 4.52 5.53 -4.20
N GLY A 88 4.19 5.58 -2.93
CA GLY A 88 2.98 6.23 -2.41
C GLY A 88 3.02 6.59 -0.93
N GLY A 89 4.19 6.57 -0.28
CA GLY A 89 4.30 6.99 1.12
C GLY A 89 4.18 5.87 2.16
N ALA A 90 3.86 4.63 1.75
CA ALA A 90 3.78 3.51 2.69
C ALA A 90 5.15 3.13 3.25
N SER A 91 5.25 2.97 4.56
CA SER A 91 6.45 2.43 5.17
C SER A 91 6.62 0.94 4.81
N ILE A 92 7.87 0.51 4.55
CA ILE A 92 8.17 -0.91 4.31
C ILE A 92 7.71 -1.76 5.51
N GLY A 93 7.79 -1.19 6.71
CA GLY A 93 7.31 -1.82 7.94
C GLY A 93 5.81 -2.11 7.90
N ALA A 94 5.00 -1.12 7.50
CA ALA A 94 3.56 -1.26 7.37
C ALA A 94 3.17 -2.33 6.34
N LEU A 95 3.77 -2.27 5.15
CA LEU A 95 3.53 -3.28 4.10
C LEU A 95 3.91 -4.69 4.55
N SER A 96 4.99 -4.82 5.31
CA SER A 96 5.42 -6.12 5.82
C SER A 96 4.42 -6.74 6.80
N CYS A 97 3.62 -5.92 7.51
CA CYS A 97 2.57 -6.40 8.42
C CYS A 97 1.38 -7.01 7.68
N MET A 98 1.13 -6.59 6.45
CA MET A 98 0.07 -7.11 5.60
C MET A 98 0.42 -8.45 4.93
N SER A 99 1.58 -9.04 5.26
CA SER A 99 2.03 -10.29 4.65
C SER A 99 0.98 -11.40 4.76
N GLY A 100 0.76 -12.11 3.64
CA GLY A 100 -0.28 -13.12 3.48
C GLY A 100 -1.63 -12.58 2.99
N ARG A 101 -1.78 -11.25 2.86
CA ARG A 101 -2.90 -10.59 2.19
C ARG A 101 -2.36 -9.66 1.12
N LEU A 102 -3.12 -9.42 0.08
CA LEU A 102 -2.82 -8.41 -0.92
C LEU A 102 -3.40 -7.07 -0.45
N LEU A 103 -2.61 -6.02 -0.57
CA LEU A 103 -3.04 -4.65 -0.32
C LEU A 103 -3.17 -3.94 -1.67
N ALA A 104 -4.40 -3.62 -2.05
CA ALA A 104 -4.73 -2.93 -3.29
C ALA A 104 -5.08 -1.47 -2.99
N ASP A 105 -4.23 -0.56 -3.43
CA ASP A 105 -4.42 0.88 -3.23
C ASP A 105 -4.94 1.53 -4.52
N THR A 106 -6.14 2.09 -4.43
CA THR A 106 -6.78 2.75 -5.59
C THR A 106 -6.12 4.07 -5.94
N TYR A 107 -5.50 4.77 -4.97
CA TYR A 107 -4.71 5.97 -5.25
C TYR A 107 -3.52 5.66 -6.14
N LEU A 108 -2.75 4.62 -5.81
CA LEU A 108 -1.59 4.20 -6.59
C LEU A 108 -2.01 3.70 -7.98
N SER A 109 -3.08 2.92 -8.05
CA SER A 109 -3.62 2.39 -9.30
C SER A 109 -4.13 3.51 -10.21
N ALA A 110 -4.87 4.47 -9.67
CA ALA A 110 -5.34 5.62 -10.44
C ALA A 110 -4.19 6.48 -10.97
N ARG A 111 -3.17 6.72 -10.15
CA ARG A 111 -1.98 7.49 -10.57
C ARG A 111 -1.20 6.83 -11.70
N ASP A 112 -1.16 5.50 -11.74
CA ASP A 112 -0.48 4.77 -12.81
C ASP A 112 -1.31 4.68 -14.10
N LEU A 113 -2.63 4.58 -13.99
CA LEU A 113 -3.53 4.29 -15.12
C LEU A 113 -4.22 5.53 -15.68
N LEU A 114 -4.47 6.54 -14.86
CA LEU A 114 -5.19 7.75 -15.24
C LEU A 114 -4.25 8.95 -15.31
N LYS A 115 -4.62 9.93 -16.14
CA LYS A 115 -3.96 11.24 -16.23
C LYS A 115 -4.91 12.30 -15.70
N GLU A 116 -4.95 12.46 -14.39
CA GLU A 116 -5.84 13.39 -13.71
C GLU A 116 -5.05 14.52 -13.03
N VAL A 117 -5.68 15.65 -12.83
CA VAL A 117 -5.09 16.80 -12.12
C VAL A 117 -4.94 16.50 -10.64
N SER A 118 -5.91 15.78 -10.08
CA SER A 118 -5.91 15.38 -8.66
C SER A 118 -6.37 13.94 -8.52
N TYR A 119 -5.70 13.20 -7.65
CA TYR A 119 -6.02 11.80 -7.35
C TYR A 119 -6.73 11.63 -6.01
N THR A 120 -7.43 12.68 -5.53
CA THR A 120 -8.33 12.55 -4.38
C THR A 120 -9.52 11.69 -4.75
N LEU A 121 -10.07 10.94 -3.78
CA LEU A 121 -11.23 10.07 -4.02
C LEU A 121 -12.41 10.88 -4.60
N THR A 122 -12.66 12.08 -4.09
CA THR A 122 -13.73 12.98 -4.55
C THR A 122 -13.56 13.38 -6.02
N ASN A 123 -12.34 13.75 -6.43
CA ASN A 123 -12.07 14.11 -7.83
C ASN A 123 -12.23 12.90 -8.74
N LEU A 124 -11.69 11.74 -8.34
CA LEU A 124 -11.79 10.51 -9.13
C LEU A 124 -13.24 10.03 -9.29
N LEU A 125 -14.06 10.14 -8.25
CA LEU A 125 -15.48 9.81 -8.34
C LEU A 125 -16.23 10.75 -9.29
N LYS A 126 -15.90 12.03 -9.24
CA LYS A 126 -16.51 13.03 -10.13
C LYS A 126 -16.12 12.79 -11.59
N THR A 127 -14.82 12.54 -11.86
CA THR A 127 -14.33 12.40 -13.26
C THR A 127 -14.65 11.05 -13.87
N GLN A 128 -14.65 9.97 -13.10
CA GLN A 128 -14.85 8.61 -13.60
C GLN A 128 -16.31 8.13 -13.54
N PHE A 129 -17.10 8.67 -12.61
CA PHE A 129 -18.46 8.18 -12.35
C PHE A 129 -19.53 9.28 -12.33
N ASP A 130 -19.13 10.55 -12.43
CA ASP A 130 -20.02 11.73 -12.27
C ASP A 130 -20.79 11.73 -10.92
N VAL A 131 -20.14 11.22 -9.87
CA VAL A 131 -20.71 11.14 -8.52
C VAL A 131 -20.12 12.23 -7.63
N ASN A 132 -21.01 13.01 -7.01
CA ASN A 132 -20.62 13.98 -5.99
C ASN A 132 -20.57 13.31 -4.62
N ARG A 133 -19.36 13.21 -4.05
CA ARG A 133 -19.14 12.69 -2.70
C ARG A 133 -19.37 13.76 -1.67
N ALA A 134 -20.15 13.44 -0.62
CA ALA A 134 -20.28 14.30 0.56
C ALA A 134 -19.03 14.14 1.45
N GLU A 135 -18.23 15.19 1.55
CA GLU A 135 -17.08 15.22 2.47
C GLU A 135 -17.48 15.83 3.81
N ILE A 136 -17.01 15.21 4.89
CA ILE A 136 -17.07 15.79 6.23
C ILE A 136 -15.68 16.39 6.52
N PRO A 137 -15.56 17.70 6.75
CA PRO A 137 -14.29 18.32 7.11
C PRO A 137 -13.70 17.67 8.37
N GLN A 138 -12.39 17.47 8.40
CA GLN A 138 -11.72 16.82 9.53
C GLN A 138 -11.98 17.53 10.87
N GLN A 139 -12.15 18.85 10.83
CA GLN A 139 -12.47 19.68 12.00
C GLN A 139 -13.84 19.35 12.61
N ASP A 140 -14.79 18.90 11.79
CA ASP A 140 -16.15 18.60 12.21
C ASP A 140 -16.33 17.15 12.67
N VAL A 141 -15.35 16.27 12.39
CA VAL A 141 -15.43 14.86 12.79
C VAL A 141 -15.64 14.67 14.29
N PRO A 142 -14.94 15.37 15.20
CA PRO A 142 -15.18 15.24 16.64
C PRO A 142 -16.61 15.63 17.05
N LEU A 143 -17.21 16.61 16.36
CA LEU A 143 -18.58 17.07 16.63
C LEU A 143 -19.63 16.00 16.27
N GLN A 144 -19.32 15.11 15.34
CA GLN A 144 -20.21 14.02 14.93
C GLN A 144 -20.44 12.98 16.04
N PHE A 145 -19.59 12.96 17.06
CA PHE A 145 -19.73 12.04 18.21
C PHE A 145 -20.70 12.55 19.28
N ASN A 146 -21.19 13.79 19.17
CA ASN A 146 -22.07 14.39 20.16
C ASN A 146 -23.52 13.86 20.11
N SER A 147 -23.94 13.32 18.96
CA SER A 147 -25.31 12.83 18.77
C SER A 147 -25.30 11.47 18.05
N THR A 148 -26.24 10.61 18.43
CA THR A 148 -26.43 9.31 17.75
C THR A 148 -26.74 9.48 16.26
N GLN A 149 -27.49 10.52 15.91
CA GLN A 149 -27.87 10.77 14.51
C GLN A 149 -26.68 11.21 13.67
N THR A 150 -25.84 12.11 14.19
CA THR A 150 -24.62 12.54 13.50
C THR A 150 -23.58 11.42 13.41
N LEU A 151 -23.43 10.62 14.46
CA LEU A 151 -22.56 9.44 14.45
C LEU A 151 -23.02 8.41 13.41
N TRP A 152 -24.34 8.21 13.28
CA TRP A 152 -24.89 7.36 12.23
C TRP A 152 -24.53 7.88 10.83
N GLN A 153 -24.67 9.20 10.61
CA GLN A 153 -24.31 9.82 9.33
C GLN A 153 -22.81 9.65 9.02
N LEU A 154 -21.94 9.85 10.01
CA LEU A 154 -20.49 9.62 9.87
C LEU A 154 -20.20 8.16 9.46
N THR A 155 -20.82 7.19 10.13
CA THR A 155 -20.64 5.77 9.84
C THR A 155 -21.13 5.42 8.43
N LYS A 156 -22.28 5.96 8.03
CA LYS A 156 -22.82 5.76 6.68
C LYS A 156 -21.90 6.35 5.61
N ASN A 157 -21.35 7.54 5.82
CA ASN A 157 -20.39 8.15 4.90
C ASN A 157 -19.13 7.31 4.79
N SER A 158 -18.59 6.83 5.91
CA SER A 158 -17.41 5.95 5.93
C SER A 158 -17.65 4.63 5.17
N GLN A 159 -18.83 4.05 5.33
CA GLN A 159 -19.24 2.85 4.58
C GLN A 159 -19.35 3.13 3.08
N THR A 160 -19.90 4.28 2.72
CA THR A 160 -20.03 4.71 1.32
C THR A 160 -18.65 4.94 0.69
N ASP A 161 -17.71 5.55 1.41
CA ASP A 161 -16.34 5.75 0.96
C ASP A 161 -15.59 4.41 0.73
N ALA A 162 -15.79 3.45 1.61
CA ALA A 162 -15.25 2.10 1.42
C ALA A 162 -15.84 1.43 0.17
N PHE A 163 -17.13 1.57 -0.07
CA PHE A 163 -17.79 1.09 -1.28
C PHE A 163 -17.25 1.78 -2.54
N TYR A 164 -17.06 3.09 -2.51
CA TYR A 164 -16.50 3.85 -3.64
C TYR A 164 -15.07 3.42 -3.95
N SER A 165 -14.27 3.18 -2.93
CA SER A 165 -12.91 2.67 -3.12
C SER A 165 -12.91 1.31 -3.80
N LEU A 166 -13.81 0.40 -3.40
CA LEU A 166 -13.98 -0.90 -4.04
C LEU A 166 -14.48 -0.75 -5.48
N TRP A 167 -15.47 0.10 -5.71
CA TRP A 167 -16.03 0.35 -7.03
C TRP A 167 -14.98 0.91 -7.99
N LEU A 168 -14.18 1.89 -7.54
CA LEU A 168 -13.08 2.45 -8.31
C LEU A 168 -12.02 1.38 -8.66
N MET A 169 -11.67 0.50 -7.71
CA MET A 169 -10.73 -0.59 -7.95
C MET A 169 -11.23 -1.56 -9.04
N LEU A 170 -12.52 -1.89 -9.00
CA LEU A 170 -13.14 -2.76 -9.99
C LEU A 170 -13.24 -2.07 -11.37
N HIS A 171 -13.59 -0.79 -11.39
CA HIS A 171 -13.65 0.01 -12.61
C HIS A 171 -12.29 0.11 -13.32
N LEU A 172 -11.22 0.38 -12.56
CA LEU A 172 -9.85 0.42 -13.06
C LEU A 172 -9.30 -0.97 -13.44
N GLN A 173 -10.02 -2.04 -13.13
CA GLN A 173 -9.57 -3.41 -13.32
C GLN A 173 -8.15 -3.67 -12.75
N ALA A 174 -7.83 -3.02 -11.62
CA ALA A 174 -6.48 -3.00 -11.06
C ALA A 174 -5.96 -4.40 -10.73
N LEU A 175 -6.81 -5.30 -10.21
CA LEU A 175 -6.40 -6.66 -9.87
C LEU A 175 -6.07 -7.52 -11.09
N PRO A 176 -6.93 -7.67 -12.11
CA PRO A 176 -6.61 -8.48 -13.28
C PRO A 176 -5.41 -7.93 -14.06
N LEU A 177 -5.29 -6.60 -14.19
CA LEU A 177 -4.17 -5.96 -14.88
C LEU A 177 -2.84 -6.23 -14.15
N THR A 178 -2.78 -5.99 -12.84
CA THR A 178 -1.56 -6.21 -12.05
C THR A 178 -1.18 -7.69 -11.97
N ARG A 179 -2.16 -8.61 -12.00
CA ARG A 179 -1.90 -10.05 -12.09
C ARG A 179 -1.22 -10.41 -13.41
N GLN A 180 -1.71 -9.88 -14.53
CA GLN A 180 -1.09 -10.10 -15.84
C GLN A 180 0.34 -9.54 -15.88
N LEU A 181 0.54 -8.31 -15.38
CA LEU A 181 1.87 -7.71 -15.27
C LEU A 181 2.82 -8.54 -14.41
N SER A 182 2.33 -9.12 -13.31
CA SER A 182 3.13 -10.02 -12.47
C SER A 182 3.53 -11.29 -13.20
N ASN A 183 2.63 -11.87 -13.99
CA ASN A 183 2.90 -13.07 -14.79
C ASN A 183 3.96 -12.79 -15.86
N ILE A 184 3.89 -11.65 -16.53
CA ILE A 184 4.86 -11.25 -17.56
C ILE A 184 6.24 -11.00 -16.95
N ALA A 185 6.28 -10.25 -15.83
CA ALA A 185 7.54 -9.88 -15.18
C ALA A 185 8.14 -11.02 -14.33
N GLY A 186 7.35 -12.05 -13.99
CA GLY A 186 7.79 -13.11 -13.06
C GLY A 186 7.97 -12.61 -11.63
N ASN A 187 7.29 -11.54 -11.26
CA ASN A 187 7.37 -10.89 -9.95
C ASN A 187 6.22 -11.32 -9.04
N THR A 188 6.35 -11.13 -7.71
CA THR A 188 5.25 -11.37 -6.79
C THR A 188 4.15 -10.30 -6.95
N TRP A 189 2.90 -10.74 -6.90
CA TRP A 189 1.75 -9.86 -7.11
C TRP A 189 1.67 -8.69 -6.12
N SER A 190 2.01 -8.92 -4.85
CA SER A 190 2.07 -7.86 -3.84
C SER A 190 3.05 -6.73 -4.20
N LYS A 191 4.20 -7.06 -4.80
CA LYS A 191 5.17 -6.05 -5.27
C LYS A 191 4.65 -5.29 -6.49
N THR A 192 3.95 -5.98 -7.40
CA THR A 192 3.33 -5.33 -8.56
C THR A 192 2.22 -4.37 -8.14
N LEU A 193 1.38 -4.74 -7.15
CA LEU A 193 0.37 -3.87 -6.56
C LEU A 193 0.98 -2.64 -5.85
N GLY A 194 2.21 -2.74 -5.36
CA GLY A 194 2.98 -1.59 -4.85
C GLY A 194 3.47 -0.62 -5.93
N HIS A 195 3.14 -0.85 -7.20
CA HIS A 195 3.44 0.01 -8.35
C HIS A 195 4.93 0.32 -8.56
N THR A 196 5.83 -0.57 -8.17
CA THR A 196 7.28 -0.44 -8.38
C THR A 196 7.68 -0.93 -9.77
N ARG A 197 7.75 0.00 -10.72
CA ARG A 197 8.13 -0.32 -12.11
C ARG A 197 9.53 -0.89 -12.21
N ALA A 198 10.50 -0.30 -11.49
CA ALA A 198 11.89 -0.76 -11.48
C ALA A 198 12.03 -2.24 -11.07
N GLN A 199 11.30 -2.68 -10.04
CA GLN A 199 11.34 -4.07 -9.62
C GLN A 199 10.75 -5.03 -10.67
N ARG A 200 9.70 -4.63 -11.37
CA ARG A 200 9.14 -5.45 -12.47
C ARG A 200 10.15 -5.66 -13.57
N VAL A 201 10.84 -4.60 -13.97
CA VAL A 201 11.90 -4.64 -14.99
C VAL A 201 13.07 -5.50 -14.51
N GLU A 202 13.53 -5.33 -13.28
CA GLU A 202 14.60 -6.13 -12.67
C GLU A 202 14.28 -7.63 -12.72
N PHE A 203 13.07 -8.03 -12.30
CA PHE A 203 12.67 -9.44 -12.36
C PHE A 203 12.56 -9.98 -13.78
N LEU A 204 12.02 -9.18 -14.71
CA LEU A 204 11.98 -9.56 -16.13
C LEU A 204 13.37 -9.83 -16.69
N PHE A 205 14.34 -8.95 -16.41
CA PHE A 205 15.72 -9.14 -16.82
C PHE A 205 16.35 -10.38 -16.18
N LEU A 206 16.13 -10.61 -14.88
CA LEU A 206 16.65 -11.80 -14.20
C LEU A 206 16.16 -13.10 -14.86
N HIS A 207 14.88 -13.17 -15.23
CA HIS A 207 14.33 -14.33 -15.93
C HIS A 207 14.93 -14.49 -17.33
N GLU A 208 15.07 -13.42 -18.11
CA GLU A 208 15.67 -13.48 -19.45
C GLU A 208 17.17 -13.84 -19.39
N PHE A 209 17.90 -13.29 -18.45
CA PHE A 209 19.32 -13.63 -18.26
C PHE A 209 19.49 -15.09 -17.86
N HIS A 210 18.68 -15.58 -16.93
CA HIS A 210 18.69 -17.00 -16.56
C HIS A 210 18.38 -17.91 -17.77
N LYS A 211 17.38 -17.57 -18.58
CA LYS A 211 17.01 -18.31 -19.79
C LYS A 211 18.18 -18.36 -20.80
N ARG A 212 18.91 -17.27 -20.93
CA ARG A 212 20.07 -17.15 -21.84
C ARG A 212 21.39 -17.64 -21.22
N LYS A 213 21.37 -18.18 -20.00
CA LYS A 213 22.52 -18.65 -19.25
C LYS A 213 23.55 -17.55 -18.94
N TYR A 214 23.15 -16.30 -18.85
CA TYR A 214 23.98 -15.20 -18.35
C TYR A 214 24.02 -15.18 -16.83
N MET A 215 25.21 -14.94 -16.27
CA MET A 215 25.36 -14.65 -14.84
C MET A 215 25.20 -13.15 -14.61
N VAL A 216 24.33 -12.81 -13.67
CA VAL A 216 24.16 -11.42 -13.24
C VAL A 216 25.06 -11.18 -12.04
N PRO A 217 25.87 -10.11 -12.02
CA PRO A 217 26.73 -9.81 -10.88
C PRO A 217 25.88 -9.49 -9.65
N ASP A 218 26.32 -9.97 -8.50
CA ASP A 218 25.67 -9.70 -7.23
C ASP A 218 25.68 -8.20 -6.90
N ARG A 219 24.60 -7.75 -6.29
CA ARG A 219 24.50 -6.38 -5.84
C ARG A 219 25.41 -6.19 -4.62
N LEU A 220 26.47 -5.42 -4.78
CA LEU A 220 27.36 -5.11 -3.67
C LEU A 220 26.60 -4.54 -2.47
N SER A 221 26.81 -5.12 -1.30
CA SER A 221 26.27 -4.58 -0.04
C SER A 221 26.86 -3.19 0.25
N ALA A 222 26.19 -2.38 1.05
CA ALA A 222 26.70 -1.06 1.44
C ALA A 222 28.09 -1.13 2.09
N LYS A 223 28.38 -2.23 2.81
CA LYS A 223 29.68 -2.47 3.43
C LYS A 223 30.76 -2.79 2.40
N GLU A 224 30.44 -3.59 1.41
CA GLU A 224 31.34 -3.94 0.30
C GLU A 224 31.60 -2.75 -0.61
N LYS A 225 30.57 -1.95 -0.92
CA LYS A 225 30.76 -0.69 -1.66
C LYS A 225 31.76 0.24 -0.98
N ARG A 226 31.64 0.40 0.36
CA ARG A 226 32.60 1.20 1.13
C ARG A 226 34.00 0.62 1.10
N ARG A 227 34.14 -0.72 1.12
CA ARG A 227 35.44 -1.41 1.04
C ARG A 227 36.08 -1.23 -0.33
N VAL A 228 35.31 -1.40 -1.41
CA VAL A 228 35.79 -1.18 -2.79
C VAL A 228 36.20 0.28 -2.97
N GLN A 229 35.39 1.23 -2.56
CA GLN A 229 35.73 2.65 -2.62
C GLN A 229 36.97 3.01 -1.79
N ALA A 230 37.14 2.41 -0.61
CA ALA A 230 38.35 2.61 0.21
C ALA A 230 39.60 1.95 -0.40
N ALA A 231 39.46 0.84 -1.10
CA ALA A 231 40.55 0.18 -1.82
C ALA A 231 40.97 0.98 -3.07
N GLU A 232 40.01 1.50 -3.83
CA GLU A 232 40.25 2.37 -4.99
C GLU A 232 40.94 3.67 -4.59
N GLN A 233 40.57 4.27 -3.44
CA GLN A 233 41.25 5.45 -2.90
C GLN A 233 42.69 5.19 -2.45
N LYS A 234 43.03 3.96 -2.04
CA LYS A 234 44.39 3.58 -1.65
C LYS A 234 45.31 3.30 -2.86
N ASN A 235 44.74 2.81 -3.96
CA ASN A 235 45.48 2.54 -5.18
C ASN A 235 45.63 3.73 -6.13
N GLY A 236 44.91 4.84 -5.83
CA GLY A 236 44.83 6.02 -6.70
C GLY A 236 45.81 7.16 -6.33
N ASN A 237 47.06 6.84 -6.05
CA ASN A 237 48.12 7.88 -5.96
C ASN A 237 48.85 8.05 -7.32
N GLY A 238 48.12 8.44 -8.32
CA GLY A 238 48.63 8.75 -9.64
C GLY A 238 47.53 9.31 -10.53
N ASP A 239 47.67 10.59 -10.79
CA ASP A 239 46.92 11.41 -11.74
C ASP A 239 45.46 11.75 -11.39
N LYS A 240 45.33 13.04 -11.15
CA LYS A 240 44.04 13.71 -10.91
C LYS A 240 43.49 14.18 -12.25
N ASP A 241 42.49 13.50 -12.77
CA ASP A 241 41.46 14.16 -13.55
C ASP A 241 40.14 14.08 -12.79
N VAL A 242 39.62 15.24 -12.51
CA VAL A 242 38.45 15.51 -11.69
C VAL A 242 37.24 15.36 -12.58
N ASP A 243 36.81 14.11 -12.82
CA ASP A 243 35.44 13.81 -13.16
C ASP A 243 35.21 12.29 -13.02
N ASP A 244 34.15 11.94 -12.30
CA ASP A 244 33.59 10.59 -12.09
C ASP A 244 33.85 9.93 -10.74
N LYS A 245 33.27 10.50 -9.69
CA LYS A 245 33.00 9.78 -8.43
C LYS A 245 31.63 9.05 -8.45
N LYS A 246 31.27 8.45 -9.54
CA LYS A 246 30.12 7.53 -9.58
C LYS A 246 30.66 6.11 -9.70
N GLY A 247 30.40 5.26 -8.67
CA GLY A 247 30.73 3.85 -8.75
C GLY A 247 30.17 3.22 -10.03
N PRO A 248 30.50 1.95 -10.37
CA PRO A 248 30.20 1.36 -11.65
C PRO A 248 28.75 1.62 -12.04
N GLN A 249 28.54 2.58 -12.92
CA GLN A 249 27.25 2.89 -13.50
C GLN A 249 27.06 1.98 -14.70
N TYR A 250 25.92 1.35 -14.74
CA TYR A 250 25.47 0.64 -15.92
C TYR A 250 25.36 1.65 -17.07
N SER A 251 26.29 1.60 -18.01
CA SER A 251 26.38 2.52 -19.15
C SER A 251 25.49 2.15 -20.33
N GLY A 252 24.60 1.23 -20.14
CA GLY A 252 23.69 0.78 -21.18
C GLY A 252 22.29 0.72 -20.65
N GLY A 253 21.53 1.72 -20.84
CA GLY A 253 20.15 1.64 -20.48
C GLY A 253 19.38 2.84 -20.97
N LEU A 254 18.35 2.63 -21.50
CA LEU A 254 17.23 3.52 -21.80
C LEU A 254 16.57 4.02 -20.50
#